data_baeb2b5704ed4412ac5b75aef9e1310e
#
_entry.id   baeb2b5704ed4412ac5b75aef9e1310e
#
_cell.length_a   1.000
_cell.length_b   1.000
_cell.length_c   1.000
_cell.angle_alpha   90.00
_cell.angle_beta   90.00
_cell.angle_gamma   90.00
#
_symmetry.space_group_name_H-M   'P 1'
#
loop_
_entity.id
_entity.type
_entity.pdbx_description
1 polymer ?
#
loop_
_entity_poly.entity_id
_entity_poly.type
_entity_poly.pdbx_seq_one_letter_code
_entity_poly.pdbx_strand_id
1 'polypeptide(L)'
;MIMRLHKFYEEWIFNAYLCTSFQLGLFRIAFTFMLIFFFGVPQFSNKIIDFPDGFFNPPPLFGQFFSDIPPILYFKITDVILFIGFFCTLIGLLTKVFGIISASISIINFGFIFSTGKIDHSFLVWFTLFMMSFSGWGKKFSIDSIIFNTKNIKIQVWPISLLSLSLGFAFFTAGLIKLISGWLGSSDSMVRAFFLRNYYIQQKQDYMAKFFENCNFQLFWEIGDWFTILFEIGFLVVVFQTSLFRFFTLLAILFHGMIMLMMNISFHSFFSVYLLFWTPLIPKQIVIRAQDIFHKLTQNKLRLLSTILILWIVYFVRMTFSENVYTIFKDILILFAFILSLYLLIIKPKIVFLKSEDQTETNIIKFDGVCNLCNGFVQFVINRDKNAYFKFSTLQDSYDDKKEYQTIILEKNGAISEKSTAFLEIVRKLNGLWPYLYLFILTPKPIRNFIYSIIAKNRYHWFGKRDVCMMPTPELKNRFI
;
A
#
# COMPACT_ATOMS: atom_id res chain seq x y z
N MET A 1 -18.99 -25.00 -1.97
CA MET A 1 -18.06 -24.05 -2.63
C MET A 1 -18.54 -22.63 -2.44
N ILE A 2 -19.77 -22.27 -2.75
CA ILE A 2 -20.33 -20.91 -2.64
C ILE A 2 -20.23 -20.33 -1.21
N MET A 3 -20.61 -21.08 -0.17
CA MET A 3 -20.51 -20.63 1.22
C MET A 3 -19.06 -20.33 1.66
N ARG A 4 -18.07 -21.10 1.17
CA ARG A 4 -16.65 -20.83 1.48
C ARG A 4 -16.16 -19.57 0.79
N LEU A 5 -16.59 -19.30 -0.43
CA LEU A 5 -16.28 -18.07 -1.16
C LEU A 5 -16.91 -16.86 -0.47
N HIS A 6 -18.18 -16.95 -0.08
CA HIS A 6 -18.88 -15.89 0.64
C HIS A 6 -18.14 -15.53 1.93
N LYS A 7 -17.81 -16.52 2.77
CA LYS A 7 -17.04 -16.30 4.01
C LYS A 7 -15.67 -15.68 3.74
N PHE A 8 -14.97 -16.10 2.68
CA PHE A 8 -13.69 -15.54 2.29
C PHE A 8 -13.81 -14.04 1.95
N TYR A 9 -14.81 -13.65 1.15
CA TYR A 9 -15.02 -12.25 0.78
C TYR A 9 -15.47 -11.41 1.96
N GLU A 10 -16.33 -11.91 2.84
CA GLU A 10 -16.70 -11.22 4.07
C GLU A 10 -15.48 -10.98 4.98
N GLU A 11 -14.66 -11.99 5.22
CA GLU A 11 -13.43 -11.85 6.00
C GLU A 11 -12.48 -10.85 5.35
N TRP A 12 -12.34 -10.88 4.04
CA TRP A 12 -11.48 -9.95 3.32
C TRP A 12 -12.03 -8.51 3.38
N ILE A 13 -13.31 -8.29 3.15
CA ILE A 13 -13.92 -6.96 3.17
C ILE A 13 -13.79 -6.32 4.55
N PHE A 14 -14.12 -7.05 5.60
CA PHE A 14 -14.28 -6.47 6.93
C PHE A 14 -13.09 -6.63 7.86
N ASN A 15 -12.13 -7.52 7.56
CA ASN A 15 -11.06 -7.86 8.49
C ASN A 15 -9.65 -7.85 7.86
N ALA A 16 -9.49 -7.77 6.53
CA ALA A 16 -8.17 -7.93 5.92
C ALA A 16 -7.20 -6.77 6.23
N TYR A 17 -7.67 -5.53 6.18
CA TYR A 17 -6.84 -4.32 6.31
C TYR A 17 -6.99 -3.69 7.71
N LEU A 18 -6.75 -4.46 8.76
CA LEU A 18 -6.87 -3.97 10.13
C LEU A 18 -5.92 -2.81 10.41
N CYS A 19 -6.49 -1.69 10.86
CA CYS A 19 -5.78 -0.50 11.29
C CYS A 19 -6.28 -0.03 12.65
N THR A 20 -5.39 0.56 13.45
CA THR A 20 -5.78 1.19 14.70
C THR A 20 -6.36 2.59 14.44
N SER A 21 -7.19 3.10 15.37
CA SER A 21 -7.73 4.46 15.29
C SER A 21 -6.64 5.54 15.24
N PHE A 22 -5.50 5.28 15.86
CA PHE A 22 -4.34 6.18 15.84
C PHE A 22 -3.68 6.23 14.46
N GLN A 23 -3.49 5.06 13.84
CA GLN A 23 -2.94 4.97 12.49
C GLN A 23 -3.82 5.68 11.46
N LEU A 24 -5.14 5.50 11.56
CA LEU A 24 -6.10 6.18 10.69
C LEU A 24 -6.12 7.70 10.93
N GLY A 25 -6.00 8.15 12.18
CA GLY A 25 -5.89 9.57 12.50
C GLY A 25 -4.62 10.20 11.93
N LEU A 26 -3.47 9.51 12.02
CA LEU A 26 -2.21 9.96 11.41
C LEU A 26 -2.31 9.96 9.88
N PHE A 27 -2.92 8.92 9.28
CA PHE A 27 -3.17 8.89 7.84
C PHE A 27 -4.01 10.09 7.39
N ARG A 28 -5.12 10.39 8.09
CA ARG A 28 -5.96 11.54 7.77
C ARG A 28 -5.14 12.83 7.73
N ILE A 29 -4.35 13.09 8.79
CA ILE A 29 -3.52 14.29 8.88
C ILE A 29 -2.52 14.32 7.72
N ALA A 30 -1.77 13.25 7.50
CA ALA A 30 -0.77 13.19 6.43
C ALA A 30 -1.41 13.35 5.04
N PHE A 31 -2.50 12.64 4.77
CA PHE A 31 -3.21 12.68 3.50
C PHE A 31 -3.77 14.07 3.20
N THR A 32 -4.51 14.66 4.13
CA THR A 32 -5.11 15.99 3.92
C THR A 32 -4.07 17.10 3.94
N PHE A 33 -2.99 16.96 4.73
CA PHE A 33 -1.85 17.86 4.67
C PHE A 33 -1.19 17.84 3.28
N MET A 34 -0.97 16.66 2.71
CA MET A 34 -0.44 16.54 1.35
C MET A 34 -1.37 17.17 0.32
N LEU A 35 -2.68 16.95 0.43
CA LEU A 35 -3.65 17.57 -0.47
C LEU A 35 -3.58 19.09 -0.43
N ILE A 36 -3.50 19.68 0.76
CA ILE A 36 -3.50 21.13 0.93
C ILE A 36 -2.14 21.75 0.55
N PHE A 37 -1.04 21.20 1.06
CA PHE A 37 0.27 21.84 1.03
C PHE A 37 1.16 21.39 -0.12
N PHE A 38 1.03 20.17 -0.62
CA PHE A 38 1.85 19.66 -1.72
C PHE A 38 1.12 19.63 -3.06
N PHE A 39 -0.17 19.30 -3.09
CA PHE A 39 -0.93 19.26 -4.36
C PHE A 39 -1.76 20.52 -4.59
N GLY A 40 -2.04 21.24 -3.52
CA GLY A 40 -2.92 22.42 -3.52
C GLY A 40 -4.39 22.05 -3.48
N VAL A 41 -5.16 22.90 -2.80
CA VAL A 41 -6.62 22.82 -2.92
C VAL A 41 -6.96 23.10 -4.38
N PRO A 42 -7.72 22.24 -5.05
CA PRO A 42 -8.07 22.46 -6.45
C PRO A 42 -8.79 23.79 -6.61
N GLN A 43 -8.33 24.61 -7.54
CA GLN A 43 -8.98 25.85 -7.98
C GLN A 43 -9.62 25.56 -9.33
N PHE A 44 -10.81 25.00 -9.31
CA PHE A 44 -11.52 24.61 -10.53
C PHE A 44 -11.94 25.83 -11.35
N SER A 45 -12.25 26.94 -10.68
CA SER A 45 -12.55 28.20 -11.35
C SER A 45 -11.43 28.64 -12.29
N ASN A 46 -10.15 28.49 -11.89
CA ASN A 46 -9.02 28.87 -12.73
C ASN A 46 -8.77 27.90 -13.88
N LYS A 47 -9.14 26.62 -13.71
CA LYS A 47 -8.94 25.59 -14.72
C LYS A 47 -9.97 25.62 -15.84
N ILE A 48 -11.16 26.15 -15.56
CA ILE A 48 -12.31 26.11 -16.49
C ILE A 48 -12.50 27.45 -17.21
N ILE A 49 -11.94 28.54 -16.68
CA ILE A 49 -12.16 29.88 -17.20
C ILE A 49 -11.77 30.06 -18.70
N ASP A 50 -10.79 29.28 -19.15
CA ASP A 50 -10.24 29.39 -20.52
C ASP A 50 -10.78 28.30 -21.47
N PHE A 51 -11.76 27.49 -21.04
CA PHE A 51 -12.33 26.46 -21.90
C PHE A 51 -13.29 27.06 -22.93
N PRO A 52 -13.03 26.86 -24.23
CA PRO A 52 -13.94 27.31 -25.25
C PRO A 52 -15.28 26.55 -25.21
N ASP A 53 -16.36 27.25 -25.51
CA ASP A 53 -17.67 26.64 -25.76
C ASP A 53 -17.56 25.55 -26.85
N GLY A 54 -18.19 24.42 -26.64
CA GLY A 54 -18.17 23.30 -27.59
C GLY A 54 -17.09 22.22 -27.35
N PHE A 55 -16.16 22.42 -26.42
CA PHE A 55 -15.20 21.36 -26.03
C PHE A 55 -15.74 20.40 -24.95
N PHE A 56 -16.97 20.58 -24.53
CA PHE A 56 -17.60 19.72 -23.52
C PHE A 56 -18.02 18.39 -24.13
N ASN A 57 -17.26 17.33 -23.83
CA ASN A 57 -17.53 15.95 -24.26
C ASN A 57 -17.51 15.02 -23.02
N PRO A 58 -18.61 14.99 -22.27
CA PRO A 58 -18.64 14.26 -20.99
C PRO A 58 -18.57 12.76 -21.16
N PRO A 59 -17.94 12.04 -20.21
CA PRO A 59 -18.04 10.59 -20.14
C PRO A 59 -19.52 10.16 -20.10
N PRO A 60 -19.88 9.00 -20.68
CA PRO A 60 -21.29 8.62 -20.88
C PRO A 60 -22.16 8.68 -19.61
N LEU A 61 -21.65 8.26 -18.48
CA LEU A 61 -22.37 8.31 -17.20
C LEU A 61 -22.51 9.76 -16.71
N PHE A 62 -21.48 10.58 -16.83
CA PHE A 62 -21.49 11.97 -16.38
C PHE A 62 -22.42 12.83 -17.26
N GLY A 63 -22.43 12.59 -18.56
CA GLY A 63 -23.29 13.27 -19.51
C GLY A 63 -24.78 13.01 -19.33
N GLN A 64 -25.18 11.97 -18.56
CA GLN A 64 -26.59 11.77 -18.20
C GLN A 64 -27.08 12.80 -17.17
N PHE A 65 -26.17 13.40 -16.41
CA PHE A 65 -26.52 14.37 -15.36
C PHE A 65 -26.21 15.80 -15.76
N PHE A 66 -25.23 16.02 -16.65
CA PHE A 66 -24.74 17.35 -17.01
C PHE A 66 -24.65 17.45 -18.54
N SER A 67 -25.38 18.40 -19.10
CA SER A 67 -25.37 18.71 -20.53
C SER A 67 -24.39 19.81 -20.90
N ASP A 68 -23.96 20.61 -19.91
CA ASP A 68 -23.12 21.77 -20.12
C ASP A 68 -22.22 22.10 -18.93
N ILE A 69 -21.21 22.93 -19.13
CA ILE A 69 -20.34 23.42 -18.05
C ILE A 69 -21.11 24.49 -17.25
N PRO A 70 -21.21 24.36 -15.91
CA PRO A 70 -21.84 25.37 -15.07
C PRO A 70 -21.15 26.73 -15.18
N PRO A 71 -21.87 27.82 -14.86
CA PRO A 71 -21.29 29.16 -14.80
C PRO A 71 -20.08 29.23 -13.85
N ILE A 72 -19.11 30.10 -14.17
CA ILE A 72 -17.86 30.24 -13.37
C ILE A 72 -18.14 30.54 -11.86
N LEU A 73 -19.28 31.17 -11.54
CA LEU A 73 -19.69 31.41 -10.15
C LEU A 73 -19.84 30.09 -9.36
N TYR A 74 -20.37 29.05 -9.97
CA TYR A 74 -20.46 27.73 -9.34
C TYR A 74 -19.09 27.23 -8.89
N PHE A 75 -18.08 27.33 -9.76
CA PHE A 75 -16.72 26.88 -9.44
C PHE A 75 -16.06 27.75 -8.37
N LYS A 76 -16.26 29.05 -8.39
CA LYS A 76 -15.78 29.96 -7.34
C LYS A 76 -16.35 29.59 -5.97
N ILE A 77 -17.67 29.30 -5.91
CA ILE A 77 -18.34 28.91 -4.66
C ILE A 77 -17.80 27.54 -4.20
N THR A 78 -17.70 26.57 -5.10
CA THR A 78 -17.21 25.22 -4.75
C THR A 78 -15.75 25.24 -4.34
N ASP A 79 -14.89 26.09 -4.91
CA ASP A 79 -13.49 26.26 -4.50
C ASP A 79 -13.39 26.76 -3.04
N VAL A 80 -14.25 27.69 -2.61
CA VAL A 80 -14.30 28.15 -1.21
C VAL A 80 -14.76 27.02 -0.27
N ILE A 81 -15.81 26.27 -0.68
CA ILE A 81 -16.30 25.13 0.12
C ILE A 81 -15.22 24.06 0.26
N LEU A 82 -14.48 23.75 -0.81
CA LEU A 82 -13.38 22.79 -0.80
C LEU A 82 -12.24 23.22 0.12
N PHE A 83 -11.88 24.51 0.09
CA PHE A 83 -10.88 25.06 0.98
C PHE A 83 -11.25 24.85 2.46
N ILE A 84 -12.47 25.26 2.86
CA ILE A 84 -12.98 25.06 4.20
C ILE A 84 -13.05 23.57 4.55
N GLY A 85 -13.58 22.76 3.65
CA GLY A 85 -13.78 21.33 3.86
C GLY A 85 -12.47 20.57 4.07
N PHE A 86 -11.41 20.85 3.30
CA PHE A 86 -10.11 20.24 3.49
C PHE A 86 -9.45 20.67 4.79
N PHE A 87 -9.55 21.94 5.18
CA PHE A 87 -9.05 22.41 6.48
C PHE A 87 -9.78 21.73 7.64
N CYS A 88 -11.12 21.67 7.58
CA CYS A 88 -11.92 20.96 8.58
C CYS A 88 -11.56 19.48 8.65
N THR A 89 -11.33 18.84 7.51
CA THR A 89 -10.88 17.43 7.47
C THR A 89 -9.47 17.29 8.06
N LEU A 90 -8.54 18.22 7.79
CA LEU A 90 -7.18 18.21 8.33
C LEU A 90 -7.18 18.27 9.86
N ILE A 91 -7.87 19.25 10.44
CA ILE A 91 -7.95 19.39 11.90
C ILE A 91 -8.90 18.37 12.55
N GLY A 92 -9.70 17.67 11.73
CA GLY A 92 -10.63 16.65 12.19
C GLY A 92 -11.90 17.20 12.83
N LEU A 93 -12.47 18.26 12.27
CA LEU A 93 -13.75 18.83 12.67
C LEU A 93 -14.84 18.30 11.75
N LEU A 94 -15.92 17.72 12.34
CA LEU A 94 -17.01 17.07 11.61
C LEU A 94 -16.49 16.22 10.44
N THR A 95 -15.50 15.40 10.72
CA THR A 95 -14.61 14.73 9.78
C THR A 95 -15.35 13.96 8.68
N LYS A 96 -16.45 13.28 9.07
CA LYS A 96 -17.28 12.54 8.12
C LYS A 96 -18.00 13.47 7.14
N VAL A 97 -18.59 14.55 7.66
CA VAL A 97 -19.41 15.46 6.86
C VAL A 97 -18.55 16.23 5.86
N PHE A 98 -17.50 16.90 6.35
CA PHE A 98 -16.60 17.67 5.47
C PHE A 98 -15.83 16.78 4.51
N GLY A 99 -15.45 15.55 4.92
CA GLY A 99 -14.81 14.61 4.02
C GLY A 99 -15.73 14.19 2.87
N ILE A 100 -17.00 13.87 3.14
CA ILE A 100 -17.98 13.52 2.10
C ILE A 100 -18.25 14.69 1.18
N ILE A 101 -18.53 15.89 1.73
CA ILE A 101 -18.83 17.09 0.94
C ILE A 101 -17.65 17.43 0.02
N SER A 102 -16.42 17.50 0.58
CA SER A 102 -15.24 17.85 -0.21
C SER A 102 -14.94 16.82 -1.29
N ALA A 103 -15.10 15.54 -0.98
CA ALA A 103 -14.88 14.47 -1.96
C ALA A 103 -15.93 14.52 -3.09
N SER A 104 -17.22 14.67 -2.75
CA SER A 104 -18.31 14.74 -3.73
C SER A 104 -18.16 15.93 -4.67
N ILE A 105 -17.87 17.11 -4.13
CA ILE A 105 -17.63 18.31 -4.94
C ILE A 105 -16.39 18.09 -5.84
N SER A 106 -15.31 17.56 -5.30
CA SER A 106 -14.10 17.28 -6.09
C SER A 106 -14.38 16.30 -7.23
N ILE A 107 -15.12 15.20 -6.96
CA ILE A 107 -15.47 14.20 -7.99
C ILE A 107 -16.31 14.82 -9.09
N ILE A 108 -17.31 15.64 -8.74
CA ILE A 108 -18.18 16.31 -9.72
C ILE A 108 -17.36 17.32 -10.54
N ASN A 109 -16.58 18.18 -9.90
CA ASN A 109 -15.79 19.19 -10.59
C ASN A 109 -14.71 18.57 -11.48
N PHE A 110 -14.07 17.47 -11.07
CA PHE A 110 -13.18 16.70 -11.96
C PHE A 110 -13.93 16.06 -13.11
N GLY A 111 -15.21 15.69 -12.94
CA GLY A 111 -16.06 15.26 -14.05
C GLY A 111 -16.13 16.29 -15.16
N PHE A 112 -16.28 17.57 -14.84
CA PHE A 112 -16.22 18.67 -15.84
C PHE A 112 -14.85 18.78 -16.50
N ILE A 113 -13.75 18.71 -15.72
CA ILE A 113 -12.38 18.69 -16.28
C ILE A 113 -12.16 17.50 -17.22
N PHE A 114 -12.61 16.31 -16.82
CA PHE A 114 -12.49 15.10 -17.67
C PHE A 114 -13.35 15.16 -18.92
N SER A 115 -14.39 15.97 -18.92
CA SER A 115 -15.26 16.21 -20.08
C SER A 115 -14.59 17.04 -21.16
N THR A 116 -13.46 17.67 -20.86
CA THR A 116 -12.68 18.49 -21.83
C THR A 116 -11.40 17.81 -22.28
N GLY A 117 -11.16 16.57 -21.84
CA GLY A 117 -9.93 15.86 -22.17
C GLY A 117 -9.86 14.44 -21.64
N LYS A 118 -8.66 14.00 -21.32
CA LYS A 118 -8.40 12.64 -20.86
C LYS A 118 -8.74 12.49 -19.38
N ILE A 119 -9.49 11.43 -19.04
CA ILE A 119 -9.65 10.97 -17.67
C ILE A 119 -8.29 10.52 -17.14
N ASP A 120 -7.83 11.13 -16.08
CA ASP A 120 -6.59 10.74 -15.41
C ASP A 120 -6.86 10.02 -14.09
N HIS A 121 -5.78 9.51 -13.51
CA HIS A 121 -5.86 8.73 -12.28
C HIS A 121 -6.11 9.55 -11.01
N SER A 122 -6.20 10.88 -11.08
CA SER A 122 -6.45 11.75 -9.91
C SER A 122 -7.80 11.44 -9.24
N PHE A 123 -8.74 10.84 -9.95
CA PHE A 123 -10.00 10.32 -9.40
C PHE A 123 -9.79 9.47 -8.13
N LEU A 124 -8.75 8.63 -8.09
CA LEU A 124 -8.47 7.76 -6.93
C LEU A 124 -8.17 8.55 -5.63
N VAL A 125 -7.62 9.74 -5.74
CA VAL A 125 -7.37 10.62 -4.57
C VAL A 125 -8.67 11.06 -3.95
N TRP A 126 -9.61 11.54 -4.77
CA TRP A 126 -10.91 12.03 -4.31
C TRP A 126 -11.81 10.89 -3.85
N PHE A 127 -11.72 9.76 -4.54
CA PHE A 127 -12.36 8.53 -4.10
C PHE A 127 -11.81 8.02 -2.76
N THR A 128 -10.50 8.19 -2.50
CA THR A 128 -9.91 7.90 -1.19
C THR A 128 -10.49 8.79 -0.12
N LEU A 129 -10.59 10.10 -0.36
CA LEU A 129 -11.21 11.04 0.58
C LEU A 129 -12.65 10.65 0.91
N PHE A 130 -13.43 10.27 -0.11
CA PHE A 130 -14.81 9.82 0.05
C PHE A 130 -14.89 8.55 0.89
N MET A 131 -14.18 7.50 0.51
CA MET A 131 -14.20 6.21 1.19
C MET A 131 -13.72 6.32 2.64
N MET A 132 -12.63 7.03 2.88
CA MET A 132 -12.06 7.17 4.22
C MET A 132 -12.96 7.96 5.17
N SER A 133 -13.89 8.77 4.66
CA SER A 133 -14.90 9.44 5.48
C SER A 133 -15.81 8.44 6.22
N PHE A 134 -15.91 7.20 5.74
CA PHE A 134 -16.66 6.13 6.40
C PHE A 134 -15.79 5.24 7.31
N SER A 135 -14.48 5.39 7.32
CA SER A 135 -13.56 4.52 8.07
C SER A 135 -13.52 4.76 9.58
N GLY A 136 -14.03 5.91 10.04
CA GLY A 136 -13.86 6.37 11.42
C GLY A 136 -12.50 7.02 11.71
N TRP A 137 -11.80 7.53 10.69
CA TRP A 137 -10.48 8.19 10.81
C TRP A 137 -10.47 9.49 11.63
N GLY A 138 -11.67 10.04 11.95
CA GLY A 138 -11.84 11.15 12.90
C GLY A 138 -11.85 10.72 14.37
N LYS A 139 -11.74 9.44 14.70
CA LYS A 139 -11.83 8.93 16.08
C LYS A 139 -10.68 9.40 16.97
N LYS A 140 -9.48 9.63 16.40
CA LYS A 140 -8.27 10.06 17.12
C LYS A 140 -7.55 11.19 16.38
N PHE A 141 -6.76 11.97 17.12
CA PHE A 141 -6.02 13.13 16.59
C PHE A 141 -6.91 14.15 15.88
N SER A 142 -8.10 14.43 16.42
CA SER A 142 -9.12 15.26 15.79
C SER A 142 -9.80 16.18 16.80
N ILE A 143 -10.33 17.30 16.34
CA ILE A 143 -11.22 18.15 17.14
C ILE A 143 -12.47 17.37 17.53
N ASP A 144 -13.00 16.50 16.65
CA ASP A 144 -14.11 15.61 16.97
C ASP A 144 -13.83 14.77 18.23
N SER A 145 -12.58 14.30 18.40
CA SER A 145 -12.19 13.50 19.57
C SER A 145 -12.10 14.30 20.88
N ILE A 146 -12.06 15.63 20.80
CA ILE A 146 -12.01 16.54 21.94
C ILE A 146 -13.43 16.97 22.34
N ILE A 147 -14.24 17.32 21.34
CA ILE A 147 -15.59 17.89 21.56
C ILE A 147 -16.62 16.79 21.76
N PHE A 148 -16.54 15.70 20.99
CA PHE A 148 -17.53 14.64 20.98
C PHE A 148 -17.01 13.36 21.66
N ASN A 149 -17.91 12.56 22.22
CA ASN A 149 -17.56 11.23 22.74
C ASN A 149 -17.34 10.25 21.58
N THR A 150 -16.10 10.19 21.07
CA THR A 150 -15.71 9.31 19.96
C THR A 150 -15.44 7.87 20.37
N LYS A 151 -15.58 7.51 21.68
CA LYS A 151 -15.31 6.13 22.17
C LYS A 151 -16.15 5.09 21.43
N ASN A 152 -17.40 5.42 21.13
CA ASN A 152 -18.37 4.52 20.48
C ASN A 152 -18.22 4.47 18.93
N ILE A 153 -17.37 5.29 18.33
CA ILE A 153 -17.14 5.23 16.88
C ILE A 153 -16.40 3.93 16.56
N LYS A 154 -17.04 3.04 15.82
CA LYS A 154 -16.41 1.81 15.30
C LYS A 154 -15.52 2.14 14.11
N ILE A 155 -14.32 1.57 14.09
CA ILE A 155 -13.48 1.60 12.90
C ILE A 155 -14.06 0.64 11.87
N GLN A 156 -14.21 1.14 10.65
CA GLN A 156 -14.68 0.36 9.52
C GLN A 156 -13.51 0.04 8.60
N VAL A 157 -13.31 -1.24 8.30
CA VAL A 157 -12.21 -1.72 7.45
C VAL A 157 -12.60 -1.76 5.97
N TRP A 158 -13.90 -1.98 5.68
CA TRP A 158 -14.40 -2.12 4.32
C TRP A 158 -14.01 -0.97 3.35
N PRO A 159 -13.89 0.32 3.80
CA PRO A 159 -13.44 1.38 2.90
C PRO A 159 -12.01 1.17 2.41
N ILE A 160 -11.13 0.63 3.28
CA ILE A 160 -9.74 0.35 2.94
C ILE A 160 -9.66 -0.83 1.96
N SER A 161 -10.45 -1.87 2.20
CA SER A 161 -10.53 -3.04 1.31
C SER A 161 -11.04 -2.63 -0.08
N LEU A 162 -12.08 -1.78 -0.15
CA LEU A 162 -12.60 -1.28 -1.42
C LEU A 162 -11.58 -0.38 -2.15
N LEU A 163 -10.84 0.45 -1.43
CA LEU A 163 -9.76 1.24 -2.01
C LEU A 163 -8.63 0.38 -2.56
N SER A 164 -8.27 -0.71 -1.86
CA SER A 164 -7.27 -1.64 -2.38
C SER A 164 -7.73 -2.30 -3.68
N LEU A 165 -9.01 -2.68 -3.75
CA LEU A 165 -9.60 -3.24 -4.97
C LEU A 165 -9.63 -2.22 -6.12
N SER A 166 -10.04 -0.98 -5.84
CA SER A 166 -10.08 0.10 -6.83
C SER A 166 -8.70 0.43 -7.38
N LEU A 167 -7.69 0.47 -6.50
CA LEU A 167 -6.30 0.68 -6.90
C LEU A 167 -5.79 -0.51 -7.73
N GLY A 168 -6.04 -1.75 -7.28
CA GLY A 168 -5.67 -2.96 -8.03
C GLY A 168 -6.32 -3.01 -9.41
N PHE A 169 -7.60 -2.62 -9.51
CA PHE A 169 -8.33 -2.55 -10.76
C PHE A 169 -7.81 -1.46 -11.70
N ALA A 170 -7.43 -0.28 -11.17
CA ALA A 170 -6.85 0.79 -11.97
C ALA A 170 -5.53 0.38 -12.63
N PHE A 171 -4.64 -0.29 -11.88
CA PHE A 171 -3.42 -0.85 -12.46
C PHE A 171 -3.71 -1.98 -13.43
N PHE A 172 -4.59 -2.91 -13.07
CA PHE A 172 -4.95 -4.04 -13.92
C PHE A 172 -5.48 -3.59 -15.28
N THR A 173 -6.38 -2.61 -15.32
CA THR A 173 -6.93 -2.10 -16.60
C THR A 173 -5.85 -1.42 -17.45
N ALA A 174 -4.90 -0.70 -16.83
CA ALA A 174 -3.77 -0.10 -17.52
C ALA A 174 -2.86 -1.18 -18.14
N GLY A 175 -2.54 -2.24 -17.40
CA GLY A 175 -1.72 -3.36 -17.88
C GLY A 175 -2.43 -4.20 -18.94
N LEU A 176 -3.73 -4.45 -18.75
CA LEU A 176 -4.54 -5.20 -19.71
C LEU A 176 -4.60 -4.51 -21.09
N ILE A 177 -4.84 -3.20 -21.11
CA ILE A 177 -4.86 -2.44 -22.36
C ILE A 177 -3.49 -2.52 -23.06
N LYS A 178 -2.38 -2.38 -22.33
CA LYS A 178 -1.03 -2.52 -22.89
C LYS A 178 -0.80 -3.92 -23.48
N LEU A 179 -1.24 -4.96 -22.77
CA LEU A 179 -1.13 -6.34 -23.24
C LEU A 179 -1.91 -6.56 -24.54
N ILE A 180 -3.18 -6.12 -24.59
CA ILE A 180 -4.05 -6.28 -25.75
C ILE A 180 -3.59 -5.42 -26.94
N SER A 181 -3.03 -4.24 -26.68
CA SER A 181 -2.50 -3.35 -27.71
C SER A 181 -1.15 -3.79 -28.31
N GLY A 182 -0.65 -4.96 -27.93
CA GLY A 182 0.52 -5.57 -28.56
C GLY A 182 1.87 -5.04 -28.07
N TRP A 183 1.96 -4.50 -26.85
CA TRP A 183 3.23 -4.02 -26.31
C TRP A 183 4.36 -5.04 -26.32
N LEU A 184 4.06 -6.32 -26.11
CA LEU A 184 5.04 -7.40 -26.09
C LEU A 184 5.31 -8.02 -27.49
N GLY A 185 4.55 -7.62 -28.50
CA GLY A 185 4.67 -8.15 -29.85
C GLY A 185 5.30 -7.17 -30.85
N SER A 186 5.67 -5.97 -30.39
CA SER A 186 6.32 -4.97 -31.26
C SER A 186 7.80 -5.28 -31.46
N SER A 187 8.36 -4.93 -32.63
CA SER A 187 9.79 -5.08 -32.94
C SER A 187 10.68 -4.22 -32.03
N ASP A 188 10.13 -3.12 -31.52
CA ASP A 188 10.79 -2.19 -30.62
C ASP A 188 10.06 -2.12 -29.28
N SER A 189 10.81 -1.85 -28.20
CA SER A 189 10.22 -1.68 -26.88
C SER A 189 9.30 -0.46 -26.84
N MET A 190 8.09 -0.67 -26.33
CA MET A 190 7.11 0.40 -26.14
C MET A 190 7.51 1.37 -25.03
N VAL A 191 8.15 0.90 -23.96
CA VAL A 191 8.73 1.78 -22.93
C VAL A 191 9.76 2.71 -23.54
N ARG A 192 10.63 2.21 -24.44
CA ARG A 192 11.59 3.03 -25.18
C ARG A 192 10.88 4.05 -26.07
N ALA A 193 9.86 3.63 -26.83
CA ALA A 193 9.10 4.51 -27.70
C ALA A 193 8.44 5.66 -26.93
N PHE A 194 7.82 5.36 -25.76
CA PHE A 194 7.26 6.38 -24.87
C PHE A 194 8.33 7.31 -24.31
N PHE A 195 9.50 6.77 -23.91
CA PHE A 195 10.63 7.57 -23.46
C PHE A 195 11.09 8.55 -24.56
N LEU A 196 11.35 8.08 -25.78
CA LEU A 196 11.80 8.91 -26.89
C LEU A 196 10.78 9.99 -27.28
N ARG A 197 9.47 9.64 -27.23
CA ARG A 197 8.40 10.62 -27.43
C ARG A 197 8.43 11.74 -26.38
N ASN A 198 8.59 11.40 -25.11
CA ASN A 198 8.67 12.40 -24.05
C ASN A 198 9.94 13.26 -24.19
N TYR A 199 11.07 12.62 -24.49
CA TYR A 199 12.36 13.28 -24.61
C TYR A 199 12.42 14.24 -25.81
N TYR A 200 12.10 13.77 -27.03
CA TYR A 200 12.25 14.54 -28.24
C TYR A 200 11.03 15.40 -28.62
N ILE A 201 9.82 14.87 -28.46
CA ILE A 201 8.60 15.58 -28.87
C ILE A 201 8.10 16.50 -27.76
N GLN A 202 8.07 16.03 -26.51
CA GLN A 202 7.58 16.84 -25.40
C GLN A 202 8.69 17.63 -24.69
N GLN A 203 9.94 17.53 -25.16
CA GLN A 203 11.12 18.24 -24.66
C GLN A 203 11.37 18.02 -23.15
N LYS A 204 11.01 16.85 -22.63
CA LYS A 204 11.19 16.47 -21.23
C LYS A 204 12.58 15.87 -21.03
N GLN A 205 13.59 16.71 -20.86
CA GLN A 205 15.00 16.34 -20.81
C GLN A 205 15.63 16.48 -19.41
N ASP A 206 14.79 16.64 -18.39
CA ASP A 206 15.23 16.82 -17.00
C ASP A 206 15.63 15.49 -16.35
N TYR A 207 16.15 15.59 -15.13
CA TYR A 207 16.59 14.48 -14.28
C TYR A 207 17.58 13.54 -14.97
N MET A 208 17.25 12.24 -15.08
CA MET A 208 18.10 11.22 -15.69
C MET A 208 17.81 10.99 -17.18
N ALA A 209 16.93 11.76 -17.81
CA ALA A 209 16.50 11.53 -19.18
C ALA A 209 17.70 11.47 -20.16
N LYS A 210 18.69 12.37 -20.03
CA LYS A 210 19.91 12.37 -20.89
C LYS A 210 20.76 11.10 -20.74
N PHE A 211 20.76 10.48 -19.54
CA PHE A 211 21.44 9.21 -19.34
C PHE A 211 20.77 8.08 -20.11
N PHE A 212 19.42 8.03 -20.06
CA PHE A 212 18.66 6.98 -20.74
C PHE A 212 18.56 7.17 -22.24
N GLU A 213 18.70 8.38 -22.76
CA GLU A 213 18.78 8.65 -24.22
C GLU A 213 19.91 7.85 -24.86
N ASN A 214 21.06 7.77 -24.19
CA ASN A 214 22.23 7.03 -24.68
C ASN A 214 22.18 5.52 -24.37
N CYS A 215 21.12 5.04 -23.74
CA CYS A 215 20.98 3.63 -23.40
C CYS A 215 20.52 2.80 -24.61
N ASN A 216 21.49 2.23 -25.34
CA ASN A 216 21.23 1.36 -26.48
C ASN A 216 21.06 -0.12 -26.13
N PHE A 217 21.02 -0.46 -24.84
CA PHE A 217 20.87 -1.83 -24.37
C PHE A 217 19.41 -2.27 -24.48
N GLN A 218 19.07 -2.92 -25.58
CA GLN A 218 17.68 -3.28 -25.91
C GLN A 218 17.01 -4.15 -24.85
N LEU A 219 17.71 -5.12 -24.30
CA LEU A 219 17.18 -6.01 -23.24
C LEU A 219 16.67 -5.20 -22.00
N PHE A 220 17.31 -4.07 -21.67
CA PHE A 220 16.83 -3.20 -20.58
C PHE A 220 15.41 -2.69 -20.86
N TRP A 221 15.16 -2.26 -22.09
CA TRP A 221 13.86 -1.72 -22.48
C TRP A 221 12.80 -2.81 -22.58
N GLU A 222 13.15 -3.98 -23.11
CA GLU A 222 12.26 -5.16 -23.18
C GLU A 222 11.88 -5.66 -21.77
N ILE A 223 12.83 -5.71 -20.82
CA ILE A 223 12.56 -6.01 -19.43
C ILE A 223 11.59 -4.97 -18.85
N GLY A 224 11.73 -3.71 -19.22
CA GLY A 224 10.81 -2.64 -18.83
C GLY A 224 9.37 -2.89 -19.31
N ASP A 225 9.18 -3.36 -20.54
CA ASP A 225 7.86 -3.71 -21.07
C ASP A 225 7.22 -4.87 -20.30
N TRP A 226 7.96 -5.97 -20.14
CA TRP A 226 7.49 -7.13 -19.38
C TRP A 226 7.19 -6.79 -17.91
N PHE A 227 8.09 -6.05 -17.27
CA PHE A 227 7.89 -5.62 -15.88
C PHE A 227 6.64 -4.76 -15.75
N THR A 228 6.43 -3.80 -16.63
CA THR A 228 5.27 -2.92 -16.61
C THR A 228 3.97 -3.72 -16.68
N ILE A 229 3.84 -4.62 -17.64
CA ILE A 229 2.61 -5.39 -17.84
C ILE A 229 2.38 -6.37 -16.67
N LEU A 230 3.41 -7.13 -16.28
CA LEU A 230 3.29 -8.12 -15.20
C LEU A 230 2.99 -7.44 -13.85
N PHE A 231 3.63 -6.30 -13.59
CA PHE A 231 3.41 -5.52 -12.38
C PHE A 231 1.98 -4.95 -12.32
N GLU A 232 1.54 -4.32 -13.40
CA GLU A 232 0.21 -3.71 -13.47
C GLU A 232 -0.91 -4.77 -13.38
N ILE A 233 -0.81 -5.86 -14.13
CA ILE A 233 -1.80 -6.97 -14.05
C ILE A 233 -1.73 -7.66 -12.69
N GLY A 234 -0.53 -7.89 -12.16
CA GLY A 234 -0.30 -8.54 -10.88
C GLY A 234 -0.91 -7.78 -9.69
N PHE A 235 -1.10 -6.47 -9.82
CA PHE A 235 -1.65 -5.66 -8.75
C PHE A 235 -3.04 -6.13 -8.29
N LEU A 236 -3.91 -6.51 -9.23
CA LEU A 236 -5.26 -7.03 -8.90
C LEU A 236 -5.19 -8.39 -8.19
N VAL A 237 -4.22 -9.23 -8.56
CA VAL A 237 -4.05 -10.56 -7.95
C VAL A 237 -3.64 -10.46 -6.49
N VAL A 238 -2.80 -9.48 -6.14
CA VAL A 238 -2.28 -9.32 -4.78
C VAL A 238 -3.25 -8.60 -3.82
N VAL A 239 -4.35 -8.05 -4.30
CA VAL A 239 -5.35 -7.32 -3.47
C VAL A 239 -5.83 -8.17 -2.30
N PHE A 240 -6.01 -9.48 -2.49
CA PHE A 240 -6.49 -10.39 -1.45
C PHE A 240 -5.43 -10.79 -0.42
N GLN A 241 -4.18 -10.35 -0.60
CA GLN A 241 -3.05 -10.62 0.29
C GLN A 241 -2.43 -9.31 0.80
N THR A 242 -2.85 -8.84 1.96
CA THR A 242 -2.50 -7.50 2.49
C THR A 242 -1.00 -7.21 2.54
N SER A 243 -0.16 -8.21 2.87
CA SER A 243 1.30 -8.05 2.90
C SER A 243 1.90 -7.92 1.50
N LEU A 244 1.38 -8.69 0.53
CA LEU A 244 1.81 -8.57 -0.87
C LEU A 244 1.29 -7.29 -1.50
N PHE A 245 0.07 -6.87 -1.18
CA PHE A 245 -0.46 -5.60 -1.65
C PHE A 245 0.39 -4.42 -1.16
N ARG A 246 0.82 -4.46 0.10
CA ARG A 246 1.76 -3.47 0.67
C ARG A 246 3.11 -3.50 -0.07
N PHE A 247 3.65 -4.67 -0.34
CA PHE A 247 4.86 -4.83 -1.14
C PHE A 247 4.69 -4.21 -2.53
N PHE A 248 3.56 -4.46 -3.21
CA PHE A 248 3.26 -3.88 -4.52
C PHE A 248 3.09 -2.35 -4.47
N THR A 249 2.51 -1.78 -3.41
CA THR A 249 2.45 -0.32 -3.27
C THR A 249 3.82 0.32 -3.06
N LEU A 250 4.78 -0.35 -2.43
CA LEU A 250 6.18 0.09 -2.36
C LEU A 250 6.86 0.01 -3.73
N LEU A 251 6.64 -1.09 -4.47
CA LEU A 251 7.12 -1.21 -5.85
C LEU A 251 6.49 -0.14 -6.76
N ALA A 252 5.22 0.22 -6.56
CA ALA A 252 4.55 1.27 -7.33
C ALA A 252 5.23 2.63 -7.17
N ILE A 253 5.76 2.94 -5.98
CA ILE A 253 6.56 4.16 -5.80
C ILE A 253 7.88 4.08 -6.56
N LEU A 254 8.56 2.95 -6.51
CA LEU A 254 9.80 2.79 -7.27
C LEU A 254 9.52 2.88 -8.78
N PHE A 255 8.44 2.25 -9.23
CA PHE A 255 7.99 2.29 -10.63
C PHE A 255 7.67 3.72 -11.08
N HIS A 256 6.82 4.45 -10.35
CA HIS A 256 6.47 5.83 -10.67
C HIS A 256 7.65 6.79 -10.50
N GLY A 257 8.52 6.55 -9.52
CA GLY A 257 9.75 7.31 -9.34
C GLY A 257 10.72 7.13 -10.51
N MET A 258 10.86 5.91 -11.04
CA MET A 258 11.64 5.65 -12.24
C MET A 258 11.04 6.33 -13.47
N ILE A 259 9.72 6.30 -13.64
CA ILE A 259 9.04 7.01 -14.74
C ILE A 259 9.30 8.52 -14.63
N MET A 260 9.25 9.08 -13.41
CA MET A 260 9.59 10.49 -13.20
C MET A 260 11.05 10.78 -13.58
N LEU A 261 11.99 9.98 -13.11
CA LEU A 261 13.43 10.18 -13.38
C LEU A 261 13.78 10.02 -14.87
N MET A 262 13.13 9.08 -15.56
CA MET A 262 13.39 8.79 -16.97
C MET A 262 12.62 9.70 -17.92
N MET A 263 11.33 9.94 -17.66
CA MET A 263 10.40 10.54 -18.61
C MET A 263 9.84 11.89 -18.16
N ASN A 264 10.23 12.38 -16.99
CA ASN A 264 9.67 13.57 -16.36
C ASN A 264 8.11 13.56 -16.33
N ILE A 265 7.53 12.39 -15.96
CA ILE A 265 6.10 12.22 -15.76
C ILE A 265 5.87 11.96 -14.29
N SER A 266 5.20 12.88 -13.60
CA SER A 266 4.98 12.80 -12.17
C SER A 266 3.61 12.22 -11.83
N PHE A 267 3.61 11.17 -10.99
CA PHE A 267 2.41 10.53 -10.41
C PHE A 267 2.27 10.86 -8.93
N HIS A 268 2.66 12.05 -8.51
CA HIS A 268 2.76 12.46 -7.10
C HIS A 268 1.45 12.28 -6.30
N SER A 269 0.29 12.46 -6.91
CA SER A 269 -1.01 12.31 -6.23
C SER A 269 -1.24 10.90 -5.67
N PHE A 270 -0.72 9.87 -6.33
CA PHE A 270 -0.85 8.48 -5.86
C PHE A 270 -0.12 8.19 -4.55
N PHE A 271 0.98 8.90 -4.25
CA PHE A 271 1.72 8.69 -3.02
C PHE A 271 0.82 8.90 -1.79
N SER A 272 -0.10 9.85 -1.87
CA SER A 272 -1.06 10.10 -0.78
C SER A 272 -1.97 8.88 -0.53
N VAL A 273 -2.36 8.16 -1.58
CA VAL A 273 -3.19 6.95 -1.49
C VAL A 273 -2.38 5.77 -0.93
N TYR A 274 -1.13 5.60 -1.40
CA TYR A 274 -0.26 4.50 -0.93
C TYR A 274 0.05 4.58 0.55
N LEU A 275 0.14 5.78 1.13
CA LEU A 275 0.37 5.97 2.57
C LEU A 275 -0.62 5.22 3.44
N LEU A 276 -1.87 5.04 2.98
CA LEU A 276 -2.89 4.28 3.72
C LEU A 276 -2.41 2.86 4.02
N PHE A 277 -1.84 2.20 3.01
CA PHE A 277 -1.41 0.81 3.11
C PHE A 277 -0.08 0.65 3.88
N TRP A 278 0.61 1.77 4.16
CA TRP A 278 1.84 1.79 4.96
C TRP A 278 1.59 2.13 6.43
N THR A 279 0.38 2.52 6.80
CA THR A 279 0.06 2.83 8.19
C THR A 279 0.42 1.71 9.17
N PRO A 280 0.31 0.39 8.83
CA PRO A 280 0.78 -0.69 9.69
C PRO A 280 2.30 -0.74 9.88
N LEU A 281 3.09 -0.08 9.02
CA LEU A 281 4.54 0.02 9.12
C LEU A 281 5.00 1.09 10.11
N ILE A 282 4.09 1.97 10.55
CA ILE A 282 4.42 3.06 11.48
C ILE A 282 4.88 2.47 12.82
N PRO A 283 6.12 2.75 13.27
CA PRO A 283 6.63 2.25 14.53
C PRO A 283 5.76 2.72 15.71
N LYS A 284 5.54 1.85 16.70
CA LYS A 284 4.76 2.18 17.91
C LYS A 284 5.29 3.42 18.63
N GLN A 285 6.61 3.64 18.63
CA GLN A 285 7.23 4.82 19.23
C GLN A 285 6.77 6.13 18.57
N ILE A 286 6.58 6.13 17.24
CA ILE A 286 6.07 7.31 16.52
C ILE A 286 4.62 7.57 16.93
N VAL A 287 3.80 6.52 17.03
CA VAL A 287 2.39 6.64 17.47
C VAL A 287 2.32 7.21 18.89
N ILE A 288 3.14 6.71 19.82
CA ILE A 288 3.20 7.20 21.22
C ILE A 288 3.62 8.67 21.26
N ARG A 289 4.67 9.06 20.53
CA ARG A 289 5.12 10.46 20.45
C ARG A 289 4.03 11.38 19.88
N ALA A 290 3.33 10.94 18.83
CA ALA A 290 2.21 11.70 18.27
C ALA A 290 1.06 11.87 19.29
N GLN A 291 0.79 10.85 20.11
CA GLN A 291 -0.19 10.94 21.19
C GLN A 291 0.21 11.97 22.24
N ASP A 292 1.46 11.99 22.67
CA ASP A 292 1.98 12.97 23.64
C ASP A 292 1.91 14.39 23.10
N ILE A 293 2.31 14.59 21.84
CA ILE A 293 2.23 15.90 21.19
C ILE A 293 0.77 16.37 21.11
N PHE A 294 -0.13 15.51 20.64
CA PHE A 294 -1.54 15.84 20.53
C PHE A 294 -2.15 16.17 21.89
N HIS A 295 -1.84 15.38 22.92
CA HIS A 295 -2.30 15.62 24.27
C HIS A 295 -1.83 17.00 24.80
N LYS A 296 -0.54 17.32 24.66
CA LYS A 296 0.03 18.62 25.03
C LYS A 296 -0.61 19.80 24.29
N LEU A 297 -0.92 19.62 23.01
CA LEU A 297 -1.61 20.66 22.21
C LEU A 297 -3.04 20.89 22.68
N THR A 298 -3.74 19.83 23.04
CA THR A 298 -5.17 19.90 23.38
C THR A 298 -5.44 20.31 24.83
N GLN A 299 -4.48 20.18 25.73
CA GLN A 299 -4.58 20.68 27.10
C GLN A 299 -4.67 22.20 27.19
N ASN A 300 -4.14 22.92 26.21
CA ASN A 300 -4.15 24.39 26.21
C ASN A 300 -4.87 24.92 24.96
N LYS A 301 -6.04 25.50 25.17
CA LYS A 301 -6.86 26.08 24.08
C LYS A 301 -6.08 27.10 23.23
N LEU A 302 -5.21 27.91 23.87
CA LEU A 302 -4.41 28.90 23.17
C LEU A 302 -3.39 28.25 22.24
N ARG A 303 -2.72 27.16 22.67
CA ARG A 303 -1.79 26.38 21.83
C ARG A 303 -2.50 25.73 20.65
N LEU A 304 -3.68 25.19 20.85
CA LEU A 304 -4.48 24.60 19.78
C LEU A 304 -4.86 25.69 18.75
N LEU A 305 -5.37 26.82 19.18
CA LEU A 305 -5.72 27.94 18.32
C LEU A 305 -4.51 28.51 17.57
N SER A 306 -3.38 28.68 18.25
CA SER A 306 -2.14 29.13 17.61
C SER A 306 -1.62 28.15 16.56
N THR A 307 -1.74 26.84 16.80
CA THR A 307 -1.36 25.83 15.81
C THR A 307 -2.24 25.90 14.57
N ILE A 308 -3.56 26.04 14.74
CA ILE A 308 -4.50 26.19 13.62
C ILE A 308 -4.20 27.49 12.85
N LEU A 309 -3.92 28.59 13.54
CA LEU A 309 -3.54 29.86 12.92
C LEU A 309 -2.22 29.73 12.14
N ILE A 310 -1.21 29.07 12.71
CA ILE A 310 0.06 28.81 12.02
C ILE A 310 -0.16 28.00 10.74
N LEU A 311 -0.97 26.96 10.76
CA LEU A 311 -1.31 26.19 9.56
C LEU A 311 -1.97 27.09 8.50
N TRP A 312 -2.84 27.98 8.91
CA TRP A 312 -3.48 28.97 8.05
C TRP A 312 -2.44 29.93 7.42
N ILE A 313 -1.56 30.50 8.24
CA ILE A 313 -0.50 31.39 7.78
C ILE A 313 0.44 30.64 6.80
N VAL A 314 0.87 29.43 7.13
CA VAL A 314 1.72 28.61 6.26
C VAL A 314 1.02 28.35 4.92
N TYR A 315 -0.28 28.12 4.89
CA TYR A 315 -1.02 27.97 3.65
C TYR A 315 -1.02 29.27 2.82
N PHE A 316 -1.27 30.43 3.42
CA PHE A 316 -1.21 31.70 2.70
C PHE A 316 0.19 32.02 2.18
N VAL A 317 1.22 31.83 3.01
CA VAL A 317 2.61 31.98 2.57
C VAL A 317 2.93 31.04 1.39
N ARG A 318 2.42 29.80 1.45
CA ARG A 318 2.55 28.88 0.33
C ARG A 318 1.97 29.43 -0.97
N MET A 319 0.81 30.09 -0.92
CA MET A 319 0.17 30.65 -2.11
C MET A 319 0.98 31.77 -2.77
N THR A 320 1.97 32.35 -2.06
CA THR A 320 2.90 33.35 -2.61
C THR A 320 4.13 32.77 -3.30
N PHE A 321 4.39 31.46 -3.12
CA PHE A 321 5.50 30.79 -3.80
C PHE A 321 5.19 30.55 -5.28
N SER A 322 6.22 30.71 -6.13
CA SER A 322 6.12 30.36 -7.54
C SER A 322 5.86 28.86 -7.75
N GLU A 323 5.26 28.49 -8.86
CA GLU A 323 5.03 27.10 -9.23
C GLU A 323 6.33 26.26 -9.27
N ASN A 324 7.45 26.89 -9.59
CA ASN A 324 8.76 26.22 -9.63
C ASN A 324 9.18 25.71 -8.24
N VAL A 325 9.05 26.54 -7.19
CA VAL A 325 9.34 26.12 -5.80
C VAL A 325 8.45 24.96 -5.40
N TYR A 326 7.22 24.98 -5.84
CA TYR A 326 6.22 23.96 -5.57
C TYR A 326 6.55 22.62 -6.21
N THR A 327 7.01 22.65 -7.44
CA THR A 327 7.49 21.45 -8.14
C THR A 327 8.67 20.84 -7.43
N ILE A 328 9.64 21.64 -6.99
CA ILE A 328 10.81 21.17 -6.21
C ILE A 328 10.36 20.44 -4.92
N PHE A 329 9.39 20.97 -4.17
CA PHE A 329 8.89 20.28 -2.96
C PHE A 329 8.22 18.94 -3.28
N LYS A 330 7.45 18.84 -4.36
CA LYS A 330 6.86 17.57 -4.81
C LYS A 330 7.94 16.55 -5.17
N ASP A 331 8.96 16.97 -5.88
CA ASP A 331 10.05 16.11 -6.31
C ASP A 331 10.87 15.59 -5.12
N ILE A 332 11.14 16.45 -4.14
CA ILE A 332 11.78 16.04 -2.86
C ILE A 332 10.92 14.99 -2.15
N LEU A 333 9.62 15.17 -2.10
CA LEU A 333 8.71 14.20 -1.46
C LEU A 333 8.74 12.85 -2.18
N ILE A 334 8.72 12.85 -3.51
CA ILE A 334 8.81 11.63 -4.32
C ILE A 334 10.14 10.94 -4.08
N LEU A 335 11.24 11.68 -4.12
CA LEU A 335 12.59 11.16 -3.87
C LEU A 335 12.70 10.56 -2.45
N PHE A 336 12.15 11.25 -1.45
CA PHE A 336 12.10 10.72 -0.08
C PHE A 336 11.31 9.42 0.00
N ALA A 337 10.12 9.36 -0.61
CA ALA A 337 9.31 8.16 -0.65
C ALA A 337 10.00 7.01 -1.42
N PHE A 338 10.72 7.34 -2.50
CA PHE A 338 11.53 6.40 -3.27
C PHE A 338 12.65 5.79 -2.42
N ILE A 339 13.44 6.62 -1.74
CA ILE A 339 14.52 6.17 -0.85
C ILE A 339 13.96 5.35 0.32
N LEU A 340 12.86 5.79 0.93
CA LEU A 340 12.18 5.04 2.00
C LEU A 340 11.71 3.67 1.51
N SER A 341 11.17 3.59 0.30
CA SER A 341 10.73 2.32 -0.30
C SER A 341 11.90 1.38 -0.54
N LEU A 342 13.01 1.88 -1.07
CA LEU A 342 14.26 1.10 -1.21
C LEU A 342 14.76 0.61 0.15
N TYR A 343 14.79 1.49 1.16
CA TYR A 343 15.20 1.11 2.52
C TYR A 343 14.32 -0.01 3.08
N LEU A 344 12.99 0.12 2.98
CA LEU A 344 12.06 -0.88 3.48
C LEU A 344 12.21 -2.22 2.74
N LEU A 345 12.37 -2.18 1.43
CA LEU A 345 12.52 -3.38 0.62
C LEU A 345 13.88 -4.06 0.83
N ILE A 346 14.98 -3.34 0.85
CA ILE A 346 16.33 -3.92 0.91
C ILE A 346 16.73 -4.24 2.36
N ILE A 347 16.54 -3.28 3.27
CA ILE A 347 17.08 -3.37 4.64
C ILE A 347 16.08 -3.99 5.62
N LYS A 348 14.77 -3.75 5.41
CA LYS A 348 13.71 -4.17 6.34
C LYS A 348 12.60 -4.98 5.67
N PRO A 349 12.87 -5.93 4.76
CA PRO A 349 11.82 -6.64 4.02
C PRO A 349 10.85 -7.38 4.94
N LYS A 350 11.34 -7.91 6.08
CA LYS A 350 10.49 -8.55 7.09
C LYS A 350 9.31 -7.68 7.51
N ILE A 351 9.53 -6.37 7.74
CA ILE A 351 8.49 -5.44 8.18
C ILE A 351 7.39 -5.35 7.11
N VAL A 352 7.77 -5.34 5.83
CA VAL A 352 6.84 -5.25 4.71
C VAL A 352 5.87 -6.44 4.67
N PHE A 353 6.39 -7.64 4.93
CA PHE A 353 5.62 -8.87 4.87
C PHE A 353 4.91 -9.25 6.18
N LEU A 354 5.21 -8.59 7.32
CA LEU A 354 4.51 -8.86 8.59
C LEU A 354 3.03 -8.42 8.50
N LYS A 355 2.16 -9.22 9.11
CA LYS A 355 0.76 -8.86 9.36
C LYS A 355 0.63 -8.21 10.75
N SER A 356 -0.41 -7.40 10.95
CA SER A 356 -0.70 -6.77 12.25
C SER A 356 -0.92 -7.79 13.38
N GLU A 357 -1.49 -8.94 13.05
CA GLU A 357 -1.76 -10.04 13.98
C GLU A 357 -0.50 -10.74 14.49
N ASP A 358 0.60 -10.70 13.73
CA ASP A 358 1.84 -11.41 14.05
C ASP A 358 2.53 -10.98 15.36
N GLN A 359 2.11 -9.87 15.96
CA GLN A 359 2.76 -9.31 17.16
C GLN A 359 2.28 -9.94 18.49
N THR A 360 1.14 -10.63 18.50
CA THR A 360 0.50 -11.19 19.71
C THR A 360 0.33 -12.71 19.67
N GLU A 361 0.73 -13.35 18.55
CA GLU A 361 0.49 -14.78 18.33
C GLU A 361 1.57 -15.67 18.93
N THR A 362 1.16 -16.77 19.51
CA THR A 362 2.04 -17.93 19.79
C THR A 362 2.21 -18.70 18.47
N ASN A 363 3.45 -18.87 18.02
CA ASN A 363 3.78 -19.58 16.79
C ASN A 363 4.61 -20.80 17.13
N ILE A 364 4.05 -22.00 16.95
CA ILE A 364 4.73 -23.25 17.24
C ILE A 364 5.05 -23.97 15.93
N ILE A 365 6.33 -24.26 15.70
CA ILE A 365 6.78 -25.07 14.57
C ILE A 365 6.92 -26.50 15.05
N LYS A 366 6.07 -27.40 14.52
CA LYS A 366 6.19 -28.84 14.77
C LYS A 366 6.92 -29.50 13.61
N PHE A 367 7.96 -30.27 13.92
CA PHE A 367 8.87 -30.83 12.93
C PHE A 367 9.30 -32.26 13.26
N ASP A 368 9.81 -32.97 12.28
CA ASP A 368 10.34 -34.29 12.44
C ASP A 368 11.76 -34.25 13.03
N GLY A 369 11.89 -34.61 14.31
CA GLY A 369 13.14 -34.51 15.08
C GLY A 369 14.26 -35.47 14.63
N VAL A 370 13.95 -36.52 13.91
CA VAL A 370 14.96 -37.50 13.39
C VAL A 370 15.42 -37.16 11.96
N CYS A 371 14.76 -36.24 11.27
CA CYS A 371 15.09 -35.85 9.91
C CYS A 371 16.19 -34.78 9.87
N ASN A 372 17.31 -35.04 9.18
CA ASN A 372 18.40 -34.06 9.07
C ASN A 372 17.98 -32.76 8.37
N LEU A 373 17.16 -32.84 7.30
CA LEU A 373 16.62 -31.64 6.64
C LEU A 373 15.77 -30.81 7.59
N CYS A 374 14.87 -31.44 8.37
CA CYS A 374 13.98 -30.75 9.29
C CYS A 374 14.78 -30.09 10.43
N ASN A 375 15.75 -30.82 10.99
CA ASN A 375 16.65 -30.25 12.01
C ASN A 375 17.48 -29.09 11.47
N GLY A 376 18.01 -29.22 10.24
CA GLY A 376 18.71 -28.13 9.55
C GLY A 376 17.82 -26.91 9.35
N PHE A 377 16.54 -27.11 8.98
CA PHE A 377 15.59 -26.02 8.83
C PHE A 377 15.27 -25.35 10.18
N VAL A 378 15.10 -26.10 11.25
CA VAL A 378 14.90 -25.55 12.60
C VAL A 378 16.10 -24.67 13.02
N GLN A 379 17.33 -25.15 12.84
CA GLN A 379 18.54 -24.35 13.10
C GLN A 379 18.61 -23.12 12.22
N PHE A 380 18.26 -23.24 10.96
CA PHE A 380 18.16 -22.11 10.03
C PHE A 380 17.18 -21.04 10.52
N VAL A 381 16.00 -21.46 11.02
CA VAL A 381 14.99 -20.56 11.58
C VAL A 381 15.51 -19.90 12.87
N ILE A 382 16.07 -20.67 13.81
CA ILE A 382 16.62 -20.18 15.08
C ILE A 382 17.63 -19.05 14.84
N ASN A 383 18.56 -19.25 13.92
CA ASN A 383 19.62 -18.29 13.62
C ASN A 383 19.11 -17.00 12.98
N ARG A 384 17.91 -17.01 12.38
CA ARG A 384 17.31 -15.87 11.65
C ARG A 384 16.10 -15.27 12.31
N ASP A 385 15.57 -15.91 13.34
CA ASP A 385 14.45 -15.40 14.14
C ASP A 385 14.97 -14.68 15.39
N LYS A 386 15.59 -13.51 15.21
CA LYS A 386 16.14 -12.68 16.31
C LYS A 386 15.09 -12.23 17.32
N ASN A 387 13.81 -12.22 16.97
CA ASN A 387 12.72 -11.77 17.85
C ASN A 387 12.03 -12.91 18.57
N ALA A 388 12.52 -14.14 18.44
CA ALA A 388 11.95 -15.34 19.05
C ALA A 388 10.43 -15.51 18.79
N TYR A 389 9.99 -15.26 17.56
CA TYR A 389 8.59 -15.44 17.16
C TYR A 389 8.13 -16.90 17.20
N PHE A 390 9.08 -17.85 17.05
CA PHE A 390 8.76 -19.25 16.97
C PHE A 390 9.23 -20.02 18.20
N LYS A 391 8.36 -20.90 18.68
CA LYS A 391 8.70 -22.00 19.53
C LYS A 391 8.71 -23.29 18.70
N PHE A 392 9.38 -24.32 19.20
CA PHE A 392 9.61 -25.56 18.48
C PHE A 392 9.10 -26.74 19.30
N SER A 393 8.50 -27.72 18.63
CA SER A 393 8.09 -29.01 19.24
C SER A 393 8.37 -30.12 18.24
N THR A 394 8.80 -31.26 18.71
CA THR A 394 8.94 -32.41 17.83
C THR A 394 7.57 -33.05 17.59
N LEU A 395 7.38 -33.61 16.40
CA LEU A 395 6.14 -34.33 16.10
C LEU A 395 6.04 -35.62 16.89
N GLN A 396 7.18 -36.19 17.28
CA GLN A 396 7.28 -37.37 18.12
C GLN A 396 6.69 -37.12 19.54
N ASP A 397 6.85 -35.92 20.09
CA ASP A 397 6.31 -35.58 21.41
C ASP A 397 4.81 -35.24 21.36
N SER A 398 4.29 -34.89 20.18
CA SER A 398 2.93 -34.36 20.01
C SER A 398 1.88 -35.37 19.55
N TYR A 399 2.29 -36.54 19.02
CA TYR A 399 1.41 -37.55 18.43
C TYR A 399 1.90 -38.96 18.70
N ASP A 400 0.98 -39.91 18.81
CA ASP A 400 1.27 -41.34 18.98
C ASP A 400 2.19 -41.90 17.89
N ASP A 401 3.12 -42.78 18.26
CA ASP A 401 4.26 -43.33 17.52
C ASP A 401 3.98 -44.03 16.17
N LYS A 402 2.75 -44.01 15.67
CA LYS A 402 2.32 -44.81 14.49
C LYS A 402 2.05 -44.05 13.19
N LYS A 403 2.18 -42.71 13.17
CA LYS A 403 1.99 -41.93 11.93
C LYS A 403 3.34 -41.47 11.41
N GLU A 404 3.64 -41.83 10.17
CA GLU A 404 4.74 -41.27 9.38
C GLU A 404 4.55 -39.75 9.22
N TYR A 405 5.36 -38.97 9.93
CA TYR A 405 5.28 -37.50 9.93
C TYR A 405 5.86 -36.95 8.64
N GLN A 406 5.00 -36.62 7.68
CA GLN A 406 5.44 -36.29 6.32
C GLN A 406 5.66 -34.78 6.09
N THR A 407 5.43 -33.92 7.07
CA THR A 407 5.41 -32.48 6.79
C THR A 407 5.75 -31.64 8.01
N ILE A 408 6.26 -30.42 7.75
CA ILE A 408 6.36 -29.38 8.76
C ILE A 408 4.98 -28.78 9.03
N ILE A 409 4.68 -28.50 10.29
CA ILE A 409 3.42 -27.90 10.74
C ILE A 409 3.71 -26.58 11.43
N LEU A 410 2.98 -25.54 11.10
CA LEU A 410 2.97 -24.29 11.83
C LEU A 410 1.61 -24.11 12.49
N GLU A 411 1.60 -24.08 13.82
CA GLU A 411 0.43 -23.79 14.63
C GLU A 411 0.46 -22.34 15.10
N LYS A 412 -0.64 -21.62 14.86
CA LYS A 412 -0.84 -20.23 15.26
C LYS A 412 -2.17 -20.11 15.98
N ASN A 413 -2.17 -19.85 17.28
CA ASN A 413 -3.41 -19.70 18.07
C ASN A 413 -4.43 -20.82 17.80
N GLY A 414 -3.98 -22.07 17.67
CA GLY A 414 -4.82 -23.22 17.34
C GLY A 414 -5.13 -23.43 15.84
N ALA A 415 -4.80 -22.47 14.98
CA ALA A 415 -4.93 -22.65 13.53
C ALA A 415 -3.68 -23.35 12.98
N ILE A 416 -3.89 -24.38 12.17
CA ILE A 416 -2.83 -25.23 11.63
C ILE A 416 -2.58 -24.93 10.16
N SER A 417 -1.32 -24.68 9.81
CA SER A 417 -0.81 -24.60 8.44
C SER A 417 0.19 -25.71 8.19
N GLU A 418 0.18 -26.28 7.01
CA GLU A 418 1.03 -27.44 6.65
C GLU A 418 1.75 -27.23 5.33
N LYS A 419 2.79 -28.04 5.09
CA LYS A 419 3.53 -28.15 3.83
C LYS A 419 4.09 -26.80 3.37
N SER A 420 3.93 -26.49 2.08
CA SER A 420 4.42 -25.25 1.49
C SER A 420 3.84 -23.99 2.14
N THR A 421 2.60 -24.03 2.65
CA THR A 421 1.99 -22.89 3.34
C THR A 421 2.69 -22.62 4.66
N ALA A 422 2.95 -23.65 5.47
CA ALA A 422 3.72 -23.53 6.72
C ALA A 422 5.11 -22.95 6.46
N PHE A 423 5.84 -23.51 5.48
CA PHE A 423 7.16 -23.02 5.10
C PHE A 423 7.16 -21.54 4.73
N LEU A 424 6.25 -21.11 3.84
CA LEU A 424 6.17 -19.73 3.40
C LEU A 424 5.76 -18.76 4.52
N GLU A 425 4.86 -19.18 5.41
CA GLU A 425 4.46 -18.40 6.59
C GLU A 425 5.61 -18.27 7.62
N ILE A 426 6.49 -19.27 7.72
CA ILE A 426 7.67 -19.20 8.57
C ILE A 426 8.70 -18.22 7.97
N VAL A 427 9.09 -18.41 6.70
CA VAL A 427 10.17 -17.61 6.10
C VAL A 427 9.83 -16.13 6.00
N ARG A 428 8.55 -15.73 5.87
CA ARG A 428 8.16 -14.32 5.83
C ARG A 428 8.45 -13.58 7.15
N LYS A 429 8.58 -14.30 8.28
CA LYS A 429 8.90 -13.74 9.60
C LYS A 429 10.41 -13.71 9.91
N LEU A 430 11.24 -14.26 9.07
CA LEU A 430 12.70 -14.31 9.26
C LEU A 430 13.37 -12.98 8.89
N ASN A 431 14.57 -12.75 9.43
CA ASN A 431 15.40 -11.58 9.09
C ASN A 431 16.17 -11.82 7.78
N GLY A 432 16.60 -10.73 7.14
CA GLY A 432 17.31 -10.76 5.85
C GLY A 432 16.34 -10.84 4.66
N LEU A 433 16.78 -11.43 3.55
CA LEU A 433 16.00 -11.49 2.31
C LEU A 433 14.98 -12.63 2.25
N TRP A 434 14.94 -13.51 3.25
CA TRP A 434 14.06 -14.68 3.29
C TRP A 434 12.56 -14.37 3.18
N PRO A 435 12.06 -13.24 3.67
CA PRO A 435 10.67 -12.84 3.46
C PRO A 435 10.23 -12.78 2.00
N TYR A 436 11.16 -12.56 1.06
CA TYR A 436 10.84 -12.56 -0.38
C TYR A 436 10.37 -13.92 -0.90
N LEU A 437 10.75 -15.02 -0.25
CA LEU A 437 10.22 -16.34 -0.60
C LEU A 437 8.69 -16.43 -0.40
N TYR A 438 8.12 -15.53 0.41
CA TYR A 438 6.67 -15.45 0.56
C TYR A 438 5.94 -15.06 -0.73
N LEU A 439 6.61 -14.48 -1.71
CA LEU A 439 6.04 -14.21 -3.04
C LEU A 439 5.54 -15.50 -3.71
N PHE A 440 6.16 -16.65 -3.44
CA PHE A 440 5.69 -17.93 -3.95
C PHE A 440 4.32 -18.36 -3.43
N ILE A 441 3.71 -17.61 -2.47
CA ILE A 441 2.31 -17.82 -2.04
C ILE A 441 1.33 -17.60 -3.20
N LEU A 442 1.70 -16.78 -4.20
CA LEU A 442 0.94 -16.53 -5.41
C LEU A 442 0.85 -17.76 -6.32
N THR A 443 1.82 -18.66 -6.23
CA THR A 443 1.75 -19.94 -6.95
C THR A 443 0.57 -20.77 -6.42
N PRO A 444 -0.27 -21.35 -7.28
CA PRO A 444 -1.39 -22.19 -6.85
C PRO A 444 -0.97 -23.27 -5.85
N LYS A 445 -1.74 -23.43 -4.77
CA LYS A 445 -1.44 -24.37 -3.68
C LYS A 445 -1.14 -25.81 -4.16
N PRO A 446 -1.83 -26.38 -5.16
CA PRO A 446 -1.51 -27.71 -5.66
C PRO A 446 -0.08 -27.81 -6.22
N ILE A 447 0.37 -26.82 -7.01
CA ILE A 447 1.70 -26.81 -7.63
C ILE A 447 2.80 -26.72 -6.56
N ARG A 448 2.72 -25.76 -5.65
CA ARG A 448 3.73 -25.60 -4.60
C ARG A 448 3.74 -26.76 -3.60
N ASN A 449 2.58 -27.38 -3.33
CA ASN A 449 2.50 -28.57 -2.49
C ASN A 449 3.04 -29.82 -3.21
N PHE A 450 2.91 -29.91 -4.53
CA PHE A 450 3.52 -30.96 -5.32
C PHE A 450 5.04 -30.90 -5.20
N ILE A 451 5.65 -29.73 -5.42
CA ILE A 451 7.11 -29.52 -5.27
C ILE A 451 7.55 -29.86 -3.83
N TYR A 452 6.82 -29.35 -2.83
CA TYR A 452 7.10 -29.64 -1.43
C TYR A 452 7.07 -31.15 -1.15
N SER A 453 6.06 -31.86 -1.69
CA SER A 453 5.88 -33.30 -1.46
C SER A 453 7.00 -34.16 -2.08
N ILE A 454 7.57 -33.72 -3.20
CA ILE A 454 8.77 -34.40 -3.78
C ILE A 454 9.93 -34.33 -2.79
N ILE A 455 10.20 -33.13 -2.23
CA ILE A 455 11.29 -32.96 -1.27
C ILE A 455 11.01 -33.75 0.02
N ALA A 456 9.77 -33.66 0.53
CA ALA A 456 9.38 -34.35 1.75
C ALA A 456 9.45 -35.84 1.67
N LYS A 457 9.07 -36.46 0.56
CA LYS A 457 9.15 -37.89 0.34
C LYS A 457 10.60 -38.42 0.25
N ASN A 458 11.47 -37.61 -0.35
CA ASN A 458 12.88 -38.02 -0.56
C ASN A 458 13.82 -37.53 0.54
N ARG A 459 13.33 -36.83 1.57
CA ARG A 459 14.14 -36.13 2.58
C ARG A 459 15.14 -37.06 3.32
N TYR A 460 14.73 -38.28 3.63
CA TYR A 460 15.62 -39.25 4.30
C TYR A 460 16.68 -39.78 3.35
N HIS A 461 16.31 -40.02 2.10
CA HIS A 461 17.25 -40.51 1.10
C HIS A 461 18.28 -39.45 0.71
N TRP A 462 17.85 -38.21 0.55
CA TRP A 462 18.73 -37.11 0.12
C TRP A 462 19.56 -36.53 1.25
N PHE A 463 19.01 -36.44 2.46
CA PHE A 463 19.63 -35.72 3.58
C PHE A 463 19.96 -36.59 4.78
N GLY A 464 19.50 -37.85 4.79
CA GLY A 464 19.71 -38.79 5.86
C GLY A 464 18.76 -38.66 7.06
N LYS A 465 18.83 -39.69 7.92
CA LYS A 465 18.04 -39.80 9.15
C LYS A 465 19.00 -39.99 10.34
N ARG A 466 18.65 -39.46 11.50
CA ARG A 466 19.35 -39.67 12.78
C ARG A 466 18.66 -40.73 13.59
N ASP A 467 19.43 -41.43 14.41
CA ASP A 467 18.92 -42.45 15.32
C ASP A 467 18.26 -41.82 16.58
N VAL A 468 18.64 -40.59 16.93
CA VAL A 468 18.14 -39.85 18.09
C VAL A 468 17.59 -38.53 17.69
N CYS A 469 16.46 -38.14 18.32
CA CYS A 469 15.83 -36.82 18.14
C CYS A 469 16.78 -35.69 18.51
N MET A 470 16.66 -34.55 17.84
CA MET A 470 17.43 -33.35 18.16
C MET A 470 17.10 -32.85 19.58
N MET A 471 18.11 -32.85 20.45
CA MET A 471 18.00 -32.25 21.79
C MET A 471 18.38 -30.77 21.73
N PRO A 472 17.57 -29.88 22.34
CA PRO A 472 17.92 -28.46 22.41
C PRO A 472 19.16 -28.26 23.29
N THR A 473 20.05 -27.34 22.88
CA THR A 473 21.13 -26.87 23.75
C THR A 473 20.53 -26.13 24.97
N PRO A 474 21.25 -26.04 26.11
CA PRO A 474 20.75 -25.35 27.30
C PRO A 474 20.25 -23.93 27.02
N GLU A 475 20.89 -23.21 26.09
CA GLU A 475 20.54 -21.83 25.69
C GLU A 475 19.23 -21.77 24.88
N LEU A 476 18.89 -22.84 24.18
CA LEU A 476 17.70 -22.93 23.33
C LEU A 476 16.50 -23.60 24.03
N LYS A 477 16.71 -24.11 25.26
CA LYS A 477 15.70 -24.87 25.99
C LYS A 477 14.37 -24.09 26.16
N ASN A 478 14.44 -22.76 26.30
CA ASN A 478 13.27 -21.90 26.43
C ASN A 478 12.45 -21.74 25.13
N ARG A 479 13.00 -22.17 23.99
CA ARG A 479 12.34 -22.11 22.68
C ARG A 479 11.69 -23.44 22.29
N PHE A 480 11.95 -24.50 23.03
CA PHE A 480 11.35 -25.82 22.82
C PHE A 480 10.27 -26.08 23.88
N ILE A 481 9.17 -26.68 23.46
CA ILE A 481 8.00 -27.05 24.27
C ILE A 481 7.75 -28.52 24.14
#